data_6c5a157ee4b7d765859fab77a42c2869
#
_entry.id   6c5a157ee4b7d765859fab77a42c2869
#
_cell.length_a   1.000
_cell.length_b   1.000
_cell.length_c   1.000
_cell.angle_alpha   90.00
_cell.angle_beta   90.00
_cell.angle_gamma   90.00
#
_symmetry.space_group_name_H-M   'P 1'
#
loop_
_entity.id
_entity.type
_entity.pdbx_description
1 polymer ?
#
loop_
_entity_poly.entity_id
_entity_poly.type
_entity_poly.pdbx_seq_one_letter_code
_entity_poly.pdbx_strand_id
1 'polypeptide(L)'
;TNGFKKSTAAFADIVSASVITDPALTVGIGSRVSKINQEFSLGPIAQTGSGLDLAIDGEGFFTVKSQTSGQTEYTRNGAFGLDGQGYIKSAQGARLQAFPVTNGVADTTTLQDVHVPQTNAAGSFFAGVTVDGTGQVIATYADGTSEVAGKVALANFVAPTGLKQLGSSSWQATGKSGSPLYGEPGSNLFGKLNSGSLERSNVDIAEELVNMISAQRYFQANAKAIDTATQISQTVINLRT
;
A
#
# COMPACT_ATOMS: atom_id res chain seq x y z
N THR A 1 -7.52 -3.63 8.73
CA THR A 1 -6.12 -3.30 8.46
C THR A 1 -6.06 -1.94 7.79
N ASN A 2 -5.23 -1.03 8.30
CA ASN A 2 -5.10 0.30 7.74
C ASN A 2 -4.16 0.29 6.53
N GLY A 3 -4.50 1.06 5.49
CA GLY A 3 -3.70 1.20 4.27
C GLY A 3 -3.50 -0.08 3.45
N PHE A 4 -4.27 -1.14 3.72
CA PHE A 4 -4.20 -2.37 2.92
C PHE A 4 -4.84 -2.16 1.55
N LYS A 5 -4.19 -2.70 0.52
CA LYS A 5 -4.65 -2.62 -0.87
C LYS A 5 -4.97 -4.00 -1.41
N LYS A 6 -6.17 -4.13 -2.04
CA LYS A 6 -6.65 -5.36 -2.68
C LYS A 6 -5.67 -5.81 -3.75
N SER A 7 -5.48 -7.12 -3.84
CA SER A 7 -4.68 -7.74 -4.90
C SER A 7 -5.54 -8.75 -5.65
N THR A 8 -5.50 -8.70 -6.97
CA THR A 8 -6.22 -9.63 -7.86
C THR A 8 -5.21 -10.45 -8.66
N ALA A 9 -5.43 -11.77 -8.72
CA ALA A 9 -4.61 -12.68 -9.49
C ALA A 9 -5.19 -12.83 -10.91
N ALA A 10 -4.37 -12.55 -11.92
CA ALA A 10 -4.69 -12.85 -13.32
C ALA A 10 -4.09 -14.20 -13.70
N PHE A 11 -4.91 -15.04 -14.32
CA PHE A 11 -4.51 -16.36 -14.81
C PHE A 11 -4.28 -16.29 -16.33
N ALA A 12 -3.30 -17.04 -16.81
CA ALA A 12 -3.09 -17.29 -18.22
C ALA A 12 -3.08 -18.80 -18.45
N ASP A 13 -3.64 -19.22 -19.57
CA ASP A 13 -3.54 -20.57 -20.07
C ASP A 13 -2.13 -20.89 -20.57
N ILE A 14 -1.75 -22.13 -20.45
CA ILE A 14 -0.52 -22.65 -21.00
C ILE A 14 -0.91 -23.53 -22.17
N VAL A 15 -0.45 -23.17 -23.36
CA VAL A 15 -0.66 -23.93 -24.59
C VAL A 15 0.63 -24.60 -25.05
N SER A 16 0.52 -25.83 -25.58
CA SER A 16 1.66 -26.49 -26.23
C SER A 16 1.83 -25.86 -27.61
N ALA A 17 2.82 -24.98 -27.75
CA ALA A 17 3.17 -24.39 -29.03
C ALA A 17 4.47 -25.02 -29.55
N SER A 18 4.41 -25.71 -30.69
CA SER A 18 5.56 -26.10 -31.48
C SER A 18 5.49 -25.36 -32.82
N VAL A 19 6.64 -25.05 -33.39
CA VAL A 19 6.75 -24.35 -34.67
C VAL A 19 6.09 -25.15 -35.83
N ILE A 20 5.81 -26.43 -35.62
CA ILE A 20 5.26 -27.38 -36.59
C ILE A 20 3.79 -27.74 -36.28
N THR A 21 3.21 -27.21 -35.20
CA THR A 21 1.85 -27.59 -34.78
C THR A 21 0.82 -26.71 -35.53
N ASP A 22 -0.17 -27.37 -36.14
CA ASP A 22 -1.33 -26.69 -36.74
C ASP A 22 -2.01 -25.85 -35.62
N PRO A 23 -2.25 -24.54 -35.83
CA PRO A 23 -2.91 -23.69 -34.86
C PRO A 23 -4.30 -24.19 -34.43
N ALA A 24 -4.98 -24.97 -35.30
CA ALA A 24 -6.28 -25.56 -34.96
C ALA A 24 -6.20 -26.78 -34.03
N LEU A 25 -5.02 -27.34 -33.82
CA LEU A 25 -4.75 -28.52 -32.99
C LEU A 25 -3.98 -28.19 -31.72
N THR A 26 -3.87 -26.92 -31.35
CA THR A 26 -3.15 -26.49 -30.16
C THR A 26 -3.90 -26.89 -28.90
N VAL A 27 -3.34 -27.81 -28.12
CA VAL A 27 -3.94 -28.32 -26.88
C VAL A 27 -3.47 -27.47 -25.70
N GLY A 28 -4.41 -27.04 -24.84
CA GLY A 28 -4.10 -26.44 -23.56
C GLY A 28 -3.47 -27.43 -22.60
N ILE A 29 -2.39 -27.05 -21.90
CA ILE A 29 -1.64 -27.88 -20.97
C ILE A 29 -2.00 -27.54 -19.50
N GLY A 30 -2.73 -26.45 -19.29
CA GLY A 30 -3.13 -26.00 -17.95
C GLY A 30 -3.19 -24.49 -17.84
N SER A 31 -3.30 -24.01 -16.61
CA SER A 31 -3.31 -22.57 -16.30
C SER A 31 -2.27 -22.24 -15.24
N ARG A 32 -1.73 -21.03 -15.31
CA ARG A 32 -0.80 -20.48 -14.30
C ARG A 32 -1.21 -19.08 -13.89
N VAL A 33 -0.81 -18.67 -12.69
CA VAL A 33 -0.89 -17.25 -12.30
C VAL A 33 0.08 -16.48 -13.19
N SER A 34 -0.44 -15.58 -14.01
CA SER A 34 0.33 -14.73 -14.91
C SER A 34 0.87 -13.49 -14.19
N LYS A 35 0.01 -12.85 -13.40
CA LYS A 35 0.33 -11.60 -12.71
C LYS A 35 -0.56 -11.45 -11.47
N ILE A 36 -0.02 -10.83 -10.44
CA ILE A 36 -0.79 -10.30 -9.31
C ILE A 36 -0.84 -8.79 -9.50
N ASN A 37 -2.04 -8.25 -9.68
CA ASN A 37 -2.28 -6.82 -9.79
C ASN A 37 -2.72 -6.28 -8.43
N GLN A 38 -2.09 -5.19 -7.97
CA GLN A 38 -2.55 -4.44 -6.81
C GLN A 38 -3.42 -3.28 -7.24
N GLU A 39 -4.51 -3.07 -6.52
CA GLU A 39 -5.44 -1.98 -6.74
C GLU A 39 -5.19 -0.90 -5.69
N PHE A 40 -4.66 0.23 -6.13
CA PHE A 40 -4.34 1.36 -5.27
C PHE A 40 -5.50 2.37 -5.12
N SER A 41 -6.74 1.96 -5.47
CA SER A 41 -7.93 2.78 -5.21
C SER A 41 -8.03 3.17 -3.73
N LEU A 42 -8.55 4.37 -3.48
CA LEU A 42 -8.71 4.90 -2.13
C LEU A 42 -9.71 4.05 -1.35
N GLY A 43 -9.32 3.65 -0.14
CA GLY A 43 -10.22 3.01 0.83
C GLY A 43 -11.01 4.06 1.63
N PRO A 44 -12.02 3.64 2.41
CA PRO A 44 -12.75 4.54 3.29
C PRO A 44 -11.82 5.20 4.31
N ILE A 45 -11.93 6.51 4.47
CA ILE A 45 -11.19 7.26 5.50
C ILE A 45 -12.04 7.30 6.77
N ALA A 46 -11.43 6.85 7.88
CA ALA A 46 -12.08 6.83 9.20
C ALA A 46 -11.36 7.79 10.15
N GLN A 47 -12.11 8.63 10.82
CA GLN A 47 -11.60 9.52 11.87
C GLN A 47 -11.21 8.71 13.12
N THR A 48 -10.04 9.02 13.69
CA THR A 48 -9.50 8.40 14.90
C THR A 48 -9.30 9.41 16.03
N GLY A 49 -9.14 10.69 15.69
CA GLY A 49 -8.88 11.77 16.65
C GLY A 49 -7.43 11.85 17.16
N SER A 50 -6.54 10.98 16.72
CA SER A 50 -5.11 11.03 17.08
C SER A 50 -4.35 11.96 16.12
N GLY A 51 -3.63 12.95 16.63
CA GLY A 51 -2.92 13.95 15.80
C GLY A 51 -1.81 13.40 14.91
N LEU A 52 -1.36 12.15 15.15
CA LEU A 52 -0.36 11.47 14.34
C LEU A 52 -0.94 10.40 13.42
N ASP A 53 -2.26 10.19 13.45
CA ASP A 53 -2.95 9.38 12.47
C ASP A 53 -3.22 10.21 11.22
N LEU A 54 -2.69 9.78 10.10
CA LEU A 54 -2.70 10.52 8.85
C LEU A 54 -3.34 9.71 7.74
N ALA A 55 -4.20 10.31 6.93
CA ALA A 55 -4.73 9.70 5.73
C ALA A 55 -4.45 10.59 4.51
N ILE A 56 -4.11 9.95 3.39
CA ILE A 56 -3.94 10.64 2.11
C ILE A 56 -5.26 10.53 1.34
N ASP A 57 -5.91 11.66 1.09
CA ASP A 57 -7.09 11.75 0.25
C ASP A 57 -6.66 12.06 -1.19
N GLY A 58 -6.50 11.01 -1.98
CA GLY A 58 -5.99 11.05 -3.34
C GLY A 58 -4.77 10.18 -3.57
N GLU A 59 -3.97 10.56 -4.58
CA GLU A 59 -2.78 9.82 -4.99
C GLU A 59 -1.57 10.11 -4.10
N GLY A 60 -0.66 9.13 -3.97
CA GLY A 60 0.60 9.25 -3.24
C GLY A 60 0.76 8.21 -2.14
N PHE A 61 1.93 8.15 -1.56
CA PHE A 61 2.31 7.25 -0.46
C PHE A 61 3.09 8.04 0.58
N PHE A 62 2.97 7.69 1.83
CA PHE A 62 3.91 8.15 2.86
C PHE A 62 5.28 7.56 2.59
N THR A 63 6.30 8.38 2.69
CA THR A 63 7.69 7.96 2.57
C THR A 63 8.22 7.65 3.96
N VAL A 64 8.69 6.43 4.17
CA VAL A 64 9.26 5.99 5.44
C VAL A 64 10.62 5.34 5.21
N LYS A 65 11.51 5.43 6.18
CA LYS A 65 12.84 4.82 6.13
C LYS A 65 12.95 3.70 7.16
N SER A 66 13.20 2.51 6.68
CA SER A 66 13.40 1.33 7.53
C SER A 66 14.68 1.48 8.34
N GLN A 67 14.59 1.28 9.64
CA GLN A 67 15.74 1.32 10.55
C GLN A 67 16.64 0.08 10.41
N THR A 68 16.06 -1.05 9.99
CA THR A 68 16.77 -2.32 9.86
C THR A 68 17.53 -2.40 8.55
N SER A 69 16.93 -2.01 7.43
CA SER A 69 17.54 -2.09 6.10
C SER A 69 18.16 -0.78 5.63
N GLY A 70 17.83 0.35 6.26
CA GLY A 70 18.20 1.70 5.83
C GLY A 70 17.54 2.13 4.52
N GLN A 71 16.66 1.29 3.94
CA GLN A 71 16.02 1.54 2.68
C GLN A 71 14.74 2.38 2.85
N THR A 72 14.42 3.14 1.81
CA THR A 72 13.17 3.87 1.74
C THR A 72 12.04 2.93 1.34
N GLU A 73 10.98 2.95 2.10
CA GLU A 73 9.75 2.20 1.89
C GLU A 73 8.59 3.18 1.73
N TYR A 74 7.53 2.73 1.12
CA TYR A 74 6.33 3.53 0.83
C TYR A 74 5.12 2.85 1.44
N THR A 75 4.27 3.62 2.12
CA THR A 75 3.09 3.05 2.78
C THR A 75 1.87 3.95 2.64
N ARG A 76 0.68 3.33 2.65
CA ARG A 76 -0.59 4.02 2.81
C ARG A 76 -1.11 3.98 4.25
N ASN A 77 -0.44 3.22 5.11
CA ASN A 77 -0.78 3.17 6.52
C ASN A 77 -0.19 4.38 7.24
N GLY A 78 -1.04 5.30 7.62
CA GLY A 78 -0.67 6.53 8.33
C GLY A 78 -0.78 6.45 9.84
N ALA A 79 -0.86 5.26 10.43
CA ALA A 79 -0.82 5.08 11.88
C ALA A 79 0.63 5.27 12.39
N PHE A 80 0.98 6.50 12.69
CA PHE A 80 2.29 6.86 13.21
C PHE A 80 2.24 7.11 14.71
N GLY A 81 3.41 6.97 15.35
CA GLY A 81 3.59 7.26 16.75
C GLY A 81 4.94 7.93 17.01
N LEU A 82 5.04 8.67 18.10
CA LEU A 82 6.27 9.28 18.55
C LEU A 82 7.03 8.28 19.42
N ASP A 83 8.33 8.11 19.18
CA ASP A 83 9.17 7.29 20.05
C ASP A 83 9.81 8.09 21.18
N GLY A 84 10.45 7.39 22.12
CA GLY A 84 11.13 8.03 23.26
C GLY A 84 12.34 8.89 22.86
N GLN A 85 12.76 8.86 21.61
CA GLN A 85 13.86 9.67 21.08
C GLN A 85 13.37 10.86 20.27
N GLY A 86 12.03 11.05 20.12
CA GLY A 86 11.44 12.13 19.37
C GLY A 86 11.28 11.87 17.87
N TYR A 87 11.45 10.63 17.40
CA TYR A 87 11.20 10.30 16.00
C TYR A 87 9.76 9.83 15.78
N ILE A 88 9.16 10.30 14.71
CA ILE A 88 7.86 9.80 14.26
C ILE A 88 8.08 8.52 13.45
N LYS A 89 7.47 7.42 13.88
CA LYS A 89 7.64 6.10 13.27
C LYS A 89 6.33 5.35 13.09
N SER A 90 6.33 4.44 12.12
CA SER A 90 5.26 3.47 11.93
C SER A 90 5.29 2.36 13.00
N ALA A 91 4.24 1.54 13.07
CA ALA A 91 4.19 0.38 13.95
C ALA A 91 5.31 -0.65 13.68
N GLN A 92 5.88 -0.65 12.47
CA GLN A 92 7.01 -1.50 12.07
C GLN A 92 8.38 -0.89 12.43
N GLY A 93 8.40 0.31 13.02
CA GLY A 93 9.62 1.01 13.42
C GLY A 93 10.29 1.81 12.29
N ALA A 94 9.68 1.90 11.11
CA ALA A 94 10.20 2.73 10.03
C ALA A 94 9.90 4.21 10.33
N ARG A 95 10.88 5.09 10.16
CA ARG A 95 10.78 6.53 10.44
C ARG A 95 10.11 7.27 9.30
N LEU A 96 9.15 8.14 9.62
CA LEU A 96 8.51 9.01 8.66
C LEU A 96 9.53 10.01 8.10
N GLN A 97 9.50 10.21 6.78
CA GLN A 97 10.35 11.13 6.08
C GLN A 97 9.60 12.44 5.79
N ALA A 98 10.29 13.54 5.95
CA ALA A 98 9.76 14.87 5.69
C ALA A 98 10.79 15.74 4.94
N PHE A 99 10.30 16.79 4.34
CA PHE A 99 11.11 17.87 3.81
C PHE A 99 11.50 18.81 4.96
N PRO A 100 12.78 19.25 5.03
CA PRO A 100 13.17 20.30 5.95
C PRO A 100 12.46 21.60 5.57
N VAL A 101 12.00 22.34 6.58
CA VAL A 101 11.34 23.64 6.39
C VAL A 101 12.26 24.74 6.88
N THR A 102 12.63 25.67 6.00
CA THR A 102 13.43 26.84 6.34
C THR A 102 12.65 28.10 5.97
N ASN A 103 12.43 28.97 6.94
CA ASN A 103 11.64 30.21 6.76
C ASN A 103 10.23 29.96 6.16
N GLY A 104 9.58 28.87 6.55
CA GLY A 104 8.24 28.53 6.08
C GLY A 104 8.18 27.87 4.68
N VAL A 105 9.32 27.69 4.02
CA VAL A 105 9.42 27.01 2.71
C VAL A 105 10.02 25.63 2.89
N ALA A 106 9.37 24.62 2.34
CA ALA A 106 9.89 23.26 2.36
C ALA A 106 10.90 23.04 1.22
N ASP A 107 12.03 22.44 1.54
CA ASP A 107 13.02 22.01 0.55
C ASP A 107 12.64 20.61 0.05
N THR A 108 12.03 20.55 -1.11
CA THR A 108 11.56 19.28 -1.71
C THR A 108 12.68 18.44 -2.34
N THR A 109 13.92 18.90 -2.30
CA THR A 109 15.08 18.18 -2.88
C THR A 109 15.69 17.18 -1.91
N THR A 110 15.52 17.39 -0.60
CA THR A 110 16.12 16.58 0.44
C THR A 110 15.06 15.97 1.35
N LEU A 111 15.29 14.72 1.76
CA LEU A 111 14.45 14.00 2.73
C LEU A 111 15.20 13.83 4.04
N GLN A 112 14.52 14.07 5.15
CA GLN A 112 15.05 13.83 6.49
C GLN A 112 14.06 13.06 7.35
N ASP A 113 14.59 12.35 8.36
CA ASP A 113 13.75 11.73 9.39
C ASP A 113 13.02 12.84 10.17
N VAL A 114 11.73 12.68 10.41
CA VAL A 114 10.99 13.62 11.26
C VAL A 114 11.45 13.43 12.70
N HIS A 115 12.10 14.46 13.23
CA HIS A 115 12.58 14.47 14.61
C HIS A 115 12.00 15.67 15.35
N VAL A 116 11.35 15.39 16.47
CA VAL A 116 10.77 16.39 17.38
C VAL A 116 11.64 16.45 18.62
N PRO A 117 12.36 17.57 18.87
CA PRO A 117 13.18 17.71 20.05
C PRO A 117 12.33 17.62 21.34
N GLN A 118 12.86 16.98 22.37
CA GLN A 118 12.19 16.89 23.68
C GLN A 118 12.15 18.24 24.44
N THR A 119 13.01 19.17 24.05
CA THR A 119 13.03 20.53 24.58
C THR A 119 13.28 21.50 23.44
N ASN A 120 12.64 22.67 23.49
CA ASN A 120 12.90 23.75 22.55
C ASN A 120 14.21 24.52 22.91
N ALA A 121 14.56 25.49 22.08
CA ALA A 121 15.74 26.34 22.31
C ALA A 121 15.69 27.14 23.63
N ALA A 122 14.50 27.39 24.18
CA ALA A 122 14.27 28.04 25.46
C ALA A 122 14.33 27.07 26.66
N GLY A 123 14.52 25.76 26.43
CA GLY A 123 14.56 24.72 27.47
C GLY A 123 13.19 24.22 27.93
N SER A 124 12.10 24.60 27.28
CA SER A 124 10.75 24.13 27.62
C SER A 124 10.51 22.72 27.10
N PHE A 125 9.85 21.88 27.90
CA PHE A 125 9.59 20.49 27.57
C PHE A 125 8.51 20.34 26.48
N PHE A 126 8.65 19.29 25.70
CA PHE A 126 7.65 18.87 24.71
C PHE A 126 6.29 18.59 25.35
N ALA A 127 5.21 19.16 24.78
CA ALA A 127 3.84 19.01 25.23
C ALA A 127 3.00 18.17 24.27
N GLY A 128 3.24 18.27 22.96
CA GLY A 128 2.49 17.51 21.96
C GLY A 128 2.96 17.75 20.55
N VAL A 129 2.56 16.86 19.62
CA VAL A 129 2.82 16.99 18.18
C VAL A 129 1.52 16.79 17.42
N THR A 130 1.32 17.61 16.41
CA THR A 130 0.20 17.52 15.48
C THR A 130 0.70 17.71 14.05
N VAL A 131 -0.07 17.19 13.10
CA VAL A 131 0.20 17.42 11.68
C VAL A 131 -0.99 18.18 11.11
N ASP A 132 -0.77 19.26 10.42
CA ASP A 132 -1.83 20.04 9.80
C ASP A 132 -2.23 19.48 8.41
N GLY A 133 -3.30 20.02 7.82
CA GLY A 133 -3.78 19.61 6.49
C GLY A 133 -2.82 19.94 5.34
N THR A 134 -1.80 20.78 5.57
CA THR A 134 -0.73 21.09 4.60
C THR A 134 0.47 20.14 4.72
N GLY A 135 0.45 19.25 5.72
CA GLY A 135 1.50 18.29 6.00
C GLY A 135 2.62 18.82 6.90
N GLN A 136 2.47 20.01 7.50
CA GLN A 136 3.46 20.50 8.47
C GLN A 136 3.34 19.74 9.78
N VAL A 137 4.46 19.22 10.25
CA VAL A 137 4.58 18.58 11.56
C VAL A 137 4.91 19.66 12.59
N ILE A 138 3.98 19.96 13.46
CA ILE A 138 4.06 21.05 14.44
C ILE A 138 4.26 20.44 15.82
N ALA A 139 5.39 20.72 16.43
CA ALA A 139 5.68 20.40 17.82
C ALA A 139 5.27 21.58 18.72
N THR A 140 4.50 21.30 19.77
CA THR A 140 4.09 22.29 20.78
C THR A 140 4.80 22.03 22.09
N TYR A 141 5.28 23.06 22.74
CA TYR A 141 6.02 23.00 24.00
C TYR A 141 5.22 23.59 25.16
N ALA A 142 5.64 23.27 26.38
CA ALA A 142 4.95 23.65 27.62
C ALA A 142 4.86 25.18 27.83
N ASP A 143 5.72 25.95 27.19
CA ASP A 143 5.69 27.43 27.20
C ASP A 143 4.67 28.02 26.20
N GLY A 144 3.93 27.18 25.47
CA GLY A 144 2.99 27.57 24.43
C GLY A 144 3.63 27.91 23.08
N THR A 145 4.95 27.75 22.94
CA THR A 145 5.63 27.92 21.64
C THR A 145 5.37 26.71 20.74
N SER A 146 5.33 26.94 19.44
CA SER A 146 5.20 25.87 18.43
C SER A 146 6.32 25.98 17.42
N GLU A 147 6.95 24.85 17.11
CA GLU A 147 8.03 24.76 16.13
C GLU A 147 7.66 23.75 15.03
N VAL A 148 8.03 24.06 13.79
CA VAL A 148 7.81 23.16 12.65
C VAL A 148 9.00 22.21 12.53
N ALA A 149 8.77 20.94 12.79
CA ALA A 149 9.80 19.88 12.70
C ALA A 149 10.08 19.44 11.24
N GLY A 150 9.17 19.74 10.32
CA GLY A 150 9.28 19.38 8.91
C GLY A 150 7.92 19.34 8.23
N LYS A 151 7.92 19.08 6.93
CA LYS A 151 6.71 18.87 6.13
C LYS A 151 6.69 17.47 5.56
N VAL A 152 5.63 16.69 5.82
CA VAL A 152 5.50 15.29 5.39
C VAL A 152 5.78 15.17 3.89
N ALA A 153 6.69 14.26 3.54
CA ALA A 153 7.03 13.97 2.15
C ALA A 153 6.16 12.83 1.62
N LEU A 154 5.38 13.13 0.59
CA LEU A 154 4.66 12.12 -0.17
C LEU A 154 5.47 11.69 -1.38
N ALA A 155 5.31 10.42 -1.77
CA ALA A 155 5.89 9.87 -2.99
C ALA A 155 4.77 9.44 -3.94
N ASN A 156 4.94 9.69 -5.23
CA ASN A 156 4.08 9.16 -6.29
C ASN A 156 4.93 8.40 -7.32
N PHE A 157 4.29 7.50 -8.08
CA PHE A 157 4.95 6.63 -9.05
C PHE A 157 4.22 6.66 -10.38
N VAL A 158 4.98 6.60 -11.46
CA VAL A 158 4.40 6.52 -12.81
C VAL A 158 3.60 5.23 -13.01
N ALA A 159 4.07 4.12 -12.42
CA ALA A 159 3.42 2.82 -12.48
C ALA A 159 3.35 2.17 -11.09
N PRO A 160 2.35 2.53 -10.23
CA PRO A 160 2.23 1.99 -8.86
C PRO A 160 2.11 0.47 -8.81
N THR A 161 1.52 -0.15 -9.85
CA THR A 161 1.40 -1.61 -9.96
C THR A 161 2.74 -2.34 -10.12
N GLY A 162 3.81 -1.61 -10.41
CA GLY A 162 5.18 -2.12 -10.47
C GLY A 162 5.91 -2.13 -9.12
N LEU A 163 5.30 -1.61 -8.06
CA LEU A 163 5.87 -1.63 -6.71
C LEU A 163 5.96 -3.06 -6.19
N LYS A 164 7.02 -3.35 -5.44
CA LYS A 164 7.20 -4.63 -4.75
C LYS A 164 6.62 -4.53 -3.35
N GLN A 165 5.69 -5.41 -3.03
CA GLN A 165 5.12 -5.51 -1.69
C GLN A 165 6.14 -6.13 -0.72
N LEU A 166 6.35 -5.48 0.42
CA LEU A 166 7.22 -5.95 1.50
C LEU A 166 6.44 -6.60 2.66
N GLY A 167 5.11 -6.45 2.67
CA GLY A 167 4.24 -6.81 3.79
C GLY A 167 3.84 -5.59 4.62
N SER A 168 2.92 -5.80 5.58
CA SER A 168 2.46 -4.75 6.52
C SER A 168 2.02 -3.43 5.86
N SER A 169 1.38 -3.52 4.69
CA SER A 169 0.98 -2.37 3.86
C SER A 169 2.14 -1.44 3.47
N SER A 170 3.34 -2.03 3.27
CA SER A 170 4.54 -1.32 2.80
C SER A 170 5.00 -1.85 1.45
N TRP A 171 5.52 -0.95 0.64
CA TRP A 171 6.02 -1.22 -0.71
C TRP A 171 7.41 -0.64 -0.92
N GLN A 172 8.11 -1.20 -1.89
CA GLN A 172 9.42 -0.74 -2.34
C GLN A 172 9.38 -0.42 -3.83
N ALA A 173 10.07 0.65 -4.23
CA ALA A 173 10.24 1.00 -5.62
C ALA A 173 11.05 -0.06 -6.37
N THR A 174 10.67 -0.31 -7.62
CA THR A 174 11.38 -1.22 -8.53
C THR A 174 11.62 -0.52 -9.87
N GLY A 175 12.44 -1.13 -10.73
CA GLY A 175 12.60 -0.61 -12.09
C GLY A 175 11.31 -0.57 -12.91
N LYS A 176 10.26 -1.33 -12.51
CA LYS A 176 8.94 -1.34 -13.17
C LYS A 176 8.03 -0.24 -12.67
N SER A 177 8.17 0.19 -11.41
CA SER A 177 7.38 1.31 -10.86
C SER A 177 7.88 2.67 -11.36
N GLY A 178 9.11 2.73 -11.81
CA GLY A 178 9.84 3.97 -12.03
C GLY A 178 10.41 4.55 -10.73
N SER A 179 11.17 5.63 -10.86
CA SER A 179 11.70 6.37 -9.72
C SER A 179 10.59 7.09 -8.97
N PRO A 180 10.67 7.20 -7.64
CA PRO A 180 9.71 7.96 -6.85
C PRO A 180 9.78 9.44 -7.21
N LEU A 181 8.63 10.06 -7.40
CA LEU A 181 8.47 11.50 -7.46
C LEU A 181 8.02 11.97 -6.08
N TYR A 182 8.82 12.82 -5.45
CA TYR A 182 8.50 13.37 -4.14
C TYR A 182 7.81 14.72 -4.25
N GLY A 183 6.88 15.00 -3.33
CA GLY A 183 6.18 16.26 -3.30
C GLY A 183 5.38 16.50 -2.02
N GLU A 184 4.86 17.70 -1.91
CA GLU A 184 4.08 18.14 -0.76
C GLU A 184 2.62 17.68 -0.85
N PRO A 185 1.97 17.38 0.28
CA PRO A 185 0.53 17.12 0.32
C PRO A 185 -0.29 18.25 -0.32
N GLY A 186 -1.30 17.87 -1.11
CA GLY A 186 -2.20 18.81 -1.77
C GLY A 186 -1.62 19.57 -2.97
N SER A 187 -0.38 19.28 -3.38
CA SER A 187 0.21 19.86 -4.60
C SER A 187 -0.04 18.96 -5.81
N ASN A 188 -0.46 19.54 -6.93
CA ASN A 188 -0.69 18.93 -8.25
C ASN A 188 -1.05 17.43 -8.30
N LEU A 189 -0.05 16.55 -8.20
CA LEU A 189 -0.17 15.09 -8.35
C LEU A 189 -0.33 14.35 -7.01
N PHE A 190 -0.38 15.10 -5.89
CA PHE A 190 -0.43 14.51 -4.55
C PHE A 190 -1.76 14.81 -3.88
N GLY A 191 -2.32 13.78 -3.23
CA GLY A 191 -3.52 13.89 -2.44
C GLY A 191 -3.37 14.85 -1.26
N LYS A 192 -4.50 15.32 -0.74
CA LYS A 192 -4.54 16.13 0.48
C LYS A 192 -4.30 15.24 1.70
N LEU A 193 -3.71 15.82 2.73
CA LEU A 193 -3.51 15.13 3.98
C LEU A 193 -4.67 15.42 4.95
N ASN A 194 -5.28 14.36 5.49
CA ASN A 194 -6.27 14.45 6.54
C ASN A 194 -5.63 13.98 7.85
N SER A 195 -5.45 14.91 8.78
CA SER A 195 -4.98 14.63 10.14
C SER A 195 -6.10 14.05 11.01
N GLY A 196 -5.75 13.25 11.99
CA GLY A 196 -6.72 12.58 12.88
C GLY A 196 -7.55 11.50 12.17
N SER A 197 -7.06 10.96 11.07
CA SER A 197 -7.77 10.01 10.24
C SER A 197 -6.86 8.93 9.70
N LEU A 198 -7.42 7.75 9.43
CA LEU A 198 -6.70 6.63 8.81
C LEU A 198 -7.45 6.11 7.59
N GLU A 199 -6.72 5.79 6.55
CA GLU A 199 -7.24 5.05 5.41
C GLU A 199 -7.44 3.58 5.79
N ARG A 200 -8.65 3.07 5.63
CA ARG A 200 -8.95 1.65 5.81
C ARG A 200 -8.68 0.85 4.53
N SER A 201 -8.78 -0.47 4.65
CA SER A 201 -8.68 -1.36 3.50
C SER A 201 -9.73 -1.02 2.43
N ASN A 202 -9.35 -1.08 1.16
CA ASN A 202 -10.26 -0.99 0.01
C ASN A 202 -10.92 -2.34 -0.34
N VAL A 203 -10.84 -3.34 0.54
CA VAL A 203 -11.49 -4.65 0.38
C VAL A 203 -12.86 -4.63 1.02
N ASP A 204 -13.90 -4.94 0.23
CA ASP A 204 -15.26 -5.18 0.73
C ASP A 204 -15.41 -6.67 1.08
N ILE A 205 -15.66 -6.95 2.35
CA ILE A 205 -15.79 -8.32 2.87
C ILE A 205 -17.00 -9.03 2.24
N ALA A 206 -18.10 -8.32 2.01
CA ALA A 206 -19.31 -8.91 1.43
C ALA A 206 -19.05 -9.35 -0.02
N GLU A 207 -18.38 -8.49 -0.81
CA GLU A 207 -17.98 -8.82 -2.17
C GLU A 207 -17.06 -10.04 -2.20
N GLU A 208 -16.04 -10.08 -1.33
CA GLU A 208 -15.09 -11.19 -1.29
C GLU A 208 -15.76 -12.52 -0.86
N LEU A 209 -16.74 -12.46 0.04
CA LEU A 209 -17.53 -13.66 0.41
C LEU A 209 -18.36 -14.16 -0.79
N VAL A 210 -19.00 -13.30 -1.56
CA VAL A 210 -19.74 -13.66 -2.77
C VAL A 210 -18.79 -14.27 -3.81
N ASN A 211 -17.63 -13.68 -4.01
CA ASN A 211 -16.59 -14.18 -4.91
C ASN A 211 -16.11 -15.57 -4.48
N MET A 212 -15.90 -15.78 -3.18
CA MET A 212 -15.49 -17.07 -2.62
C MET A 212 -16.57 -18.13 -2.82
N ILE A 213 -17.85 -17.82 -2.54
CA ILE A 213 -18.97 -18.75 -2.78
C ILE A 213 -19.08 -19.11 -4.27
N SER A 214 -18.93 -18.12 -5.14
CA SER A 214 -18.95 -18.34 -6.58
C SER A 214 -17.81 -19.26 -7.03
N ALA A 215 -16.59 -19.01 -6.54
CA ALA A 215 -15.43 -19.85 -6.83
C ALA A 215 -15.63 -21.31 -6.33
N GLN A 216 -16.20 -21.48 -5.13
CA GLN A 216 -16.53 -22.79 -4.60
C GLN A 216 -17.56 -23.53 -5.49
N ARG A 217 -18.59 -22.83 -5.95
CA ARG A 217 -19.59 -23.41 -6.87
C ARG A 217 -18.98 -23.81 -8.21
N TYR A 218 -18.11 -22.98 -8.78
CA TYR A 218 -17.39 -23.32 -10.00
C TYR A 218 -16.48 -24.53 -9.82
N PHE A 219 -15.77 -24.61 -8.71
CA PHE A 219 -14.95 -25.77 -8.40
C PHE A 219 -15.80 -27.06 -8.30
N GLN A 220 -16.92 -27.01 -7.57
CA GLN A 220 -17.85 -28.14 -7.43
C GLN A 220 -18.46 -28.57 -8.78
N ALA A 221 -18.83 -27.59 -9.62
CA ALA A 221 -19.37 -27.84 -10.96
C ALA A 221 -18.33 -28.54 -11.85
N ASN A 222 -17.09 -28.07 -11.84
CA ASN A 222 -16.00 -28.68 -12.59
C ASN A 222 -15.67 -30.08 -12.11
N ALA A 223 -15.62 -30.31 -10.78
CA ALA A 223 -15.44 -31.64 -10.20
C ALA A 223 -16.55 -32.60 -10.66
N LYS A 224 -17.82 -32.14 -10.62
CA LYS A 224 -18.95 -32.96 -11.06
C LYS A 224 -18.90 -33.26 -12.57
N ALA A 225 -18.44 -32.32 -13.38
CA ALA A 225 -18.25 -32.57 -14.81
C ALA A 225 -17.19 -33.65 -15.08
N ILE A 226 -16.09 -33.64 -14.33
CA ILE A 226 -15.06 -34.69 -14.41
C ILE A 226 -15.62 -36.07 -13.97
N ASP A 227 -16.34 -36.12 -12.85
CA ASP A 227 -17.00 -37.34 -12.37
C ASP A 227 -17.95 -37.93 -13.45
N THR A 228 -18.77 -37.06 -14.05
CA THR A 228 -19.69 -37.45 -15.11
C THR A 228 -18.96 -37.98 -16.35
N ALA A 229 -17.87 -37.28 -16.76
CA ALA A 229 -17.04 -37.76 -17.88
C ALA A 229 -16.41 -39.10 -17.61
N THR A 230 -15.96 -39.34 -16.37
CA THR A 230 -15.39 -40.64 -15.91
C THR A 230 -16.47 -41.74 -15.96
N GLN A 231 -17.71 -41.48 -15.49
CA GLN A 231 -18.82 -42.42 -15.54
C GLN A 231 -19.20 -42.77 -16.98
N ILE A 232 -19.28 -41.81 -17.86
CA ILE A 232 -19.55 -42.03 -19.29
C ILE A 232 -18.47 -42.93 -19.89
N SER A 233 -17.18 -42.64 -19.62
CA SER A 233 -16.06 -43.43 -20.12
C SER A 233 -16.15 -44.89 -19.65
N GLN A 234 -16.47 -45.12 -18.36
CA GLN A 234 -16.68 -46.47 -17.83
C GLN A 234 -17.85 -47.19 -18.48
N THR A 235 -18.97 -46.48 -18.71
CA THR A 235 -20.14 -47.07 -19.37
C THR A 235 -19.81 -47.48 -20.80
N VAL A 236 -19.08 -46.64 -21.56
CA VAL A 236 -18.63 -46.96 -22.92
C VAL A 236 -17.71 -48.20 -22.94
N ILE A 237 -16.80 -48.31 -21.99
CA ILE A 237 -15.89 -49.46 -21.87
C ILE A 237 -16.70 -50.72 -21.59
N ASN A 238 -17.69 -50.68 -20.66
CA ASN A 238 -18.52 -51.82 -20.30
C ASN A 238 -19.46 -52.26 -21.44
N LEU A 239 -19.84 -51.36 -22.34
CA LEU A 239 -20.65 -51.72 -23.51
C LEU A 239 -19.84 -52.42 -24.62
N ARG A 240 -18.50 -52.38 -24.56
CA ARG A 240 -17.59 -52.98 -25.54
C ARG A 240 -17.09 -54.35 -25.13
N THR A 241 -17.41 -54.83 -23.93
CA THR A 241 -17.17 -56.19 -23.44
C THR A 241 -18.43 -57.01 -23.53
#